data_e70c4b520204f236ff9879a9a142cd80
#
_entry.id   e70c4b520204f236ff9879a9a142cd80
#
_cell.length_a   1.000
_cell.length_b   1.000
_cell.length_c   1.000
_cell.angle_alpha   90.00
_cell.angle_beta   90.00
_cell.angle_gamma   90.00
#
_symmetry.space_group_name_H-M   'P 1'
#
loop_
_entity.id
_entity.type
_entity.pdbx_description
1 polymer ?
#
loop_
_entity_poly.entity_id
_entity_poly.type
_entity_poly.pdbx_seq_one_letter_code
_entity_poly.pdbx_strand_id
1 'polypeptide(L)'
;MRLTQLLSRTPNQPKSKIQTMTSQTSRASTADIQPQIGGSVATYAWQWHNQPIAVAYETLGEGSPVLLLPALSTVSSRSEMADLARGLASRHQVISLDWPGFGDSSRLPLDYRPDLFYQCLSDFVQSQFSEPIMVVAAGHAAGYALRLGAQKPGVWSRMVLTSPTWRGPLSVMGAPQAMRDGVRELVRSPLVGDALYTLNTAPAFLRWMYQRHVFVDEGTLTPDFMAQKYAITQKEHARYAPAAFVTGTLDPATSREEYLGWARSLSVPLIVVIGQQSPDASKAEMESLSALSGVETVRIRGSLGVHEEMGNDIAAAILKWEDANQS
;
A
#
# COMPACT_ATOMS: atom_id res chain seq x y z
N MET A 1 38.19 55.70 60.04
CA MET A 1 39.38 55.93 59.21
C MET A 1 39.82 54.59 58.59
N ARG A 2 39.86 54.47 57.23
CA ARG A 2 40.36 53.35 56.35
C ARG A 2 39.78 51.95 56.60
N LEU A 3 38.86 51.45 55.76
CA LEU A 3 39.10 50.79 54.47
C LEU A 3 40.11 49.67 54.44
N THR A 4 39.68 48.45 54.24
CA THR A 4 40.38 47.52 53.32
C THR A 4 39.45 46.46 52.83
N GLN A 5 39.42 46.28 51.51
CA GLN A 5 38.73 45.33 50.68
C GLN A 5 39.20 43.90 51.01
N LEU A 6 38.26 42.94 50.98
CA LEU A 6 38.57 41.53 50.80
C LEU A 6 37.80 40.95 49.64
N LEU A 7 38.56 40.51 48.69
CA LEU A 7 38.22 39.95 47.41
C LEU A 7 37.37 38.67 47.54
N SER A 8 36.28 38.67 46.82
CA SER A 8 35.45 37.52 46.53
C SER A 8 36.17 36.55 45.56
N ARG A 9 36.48 35.33 45.98
CA ARG A 9 36.84 34.22 45.12
C ARG A 9 35.59 33.38 44.88
N THR A 10 35.09 33.38 43.64
CA THR A 10 34.10 32.47 43.14
C THR A 10 34.74 31.12 42.82
N PRO A 11 34.13 29.98 43.17
CA PRO A 11 34.65 28.68 42.79
C PRO A 11 34.31 28.36 41.33
N ASN A 12 35.32 27.89 40.63
CA ASN A 12 35.29 27.42 39.27
C ASN A 12 34.45 26.16 39.17
N GLN A 13 33.29 26.23 38.46
CA GLN A 13 32.51 25.03 38.13
C GLN A 13 33.10 24.36 36.88
N PRO A 14 33.20 23.02 36.85
CA PRO A 14 33.67 22.31 35.67
C PRO A 14 32.61 22.35 34.57
N LYS A 15 32.99 22.84 33.41
CA LYS A 15 32.18 22.79 32.15
C LYS A 15 31.96 21.32 31.79
N SER A 16 30.74 20.83 31.99
CA SER A 16 30.25 19.58 31.44
C SER A 16 30.26 19.69 29.92
N LYS A 17 31.12 18.91 29.27
CA LYS A 17 31.08 18.67 27.84
C LYS A 17 29.84 17.79 27.57
N ILE A 18 28.75 18.42 27.13
CA ILE A 18 27.65 17.70 26.50
C ILE A 18 28.20 17.19 25.18
N GLN A 19 28.58 15.92 25.15
CA GLN A 19 28.76 15.20 23.89
C GLN A 19 27.38 15.06 23.25
N THR A 20 27.15 15.87 22.20
CA THR A 20 26.04 15.68 21.29
C THR A 20 26.29 14.35 20.56
N MET A 21 25.69 13.28 21.06
CA MET A 21 25.58 12.05 20.29
C MET A 21 24.69 12.34 19.09
N THR A 22 25.31 12.68 17.98
CA THR A 22 24.67 12.68 16.66
C THR A 22 24.35 11.21 16.37
N SER A 23 23.10 10.79 16.62
CA SER A 23 22.59 9.53 16.11
C SER A 23 22.67 9.59 14.58
N GLN A 24 23.60 8.86 14.00
CA GLN A 24 23.58 8.53 12.57
C GLN A 24 22.39 7.60 12.35
N THR A 25 21.21 8.19 12.20
CA THR A 25 20.08 7.52 11.58
C THR A 25 20.48 7.38 10.11
N SER A 26 20.71 6.16 9.67
CA SER A 26 20.86 5.83 8.26
C SER A 26 19.64 6.39 7.52
N ARG A 27 19.77 7.57 6.94
CA ARG A 27 18.84 8.10 5.94
C ARG A 27 18.99 7.19 4.74
N ALA A 28 18.04 6.31 4.50
CA ALA A 28 17.86 5.75 3.17
C ALA A 28 17.79 6.95 2.21
N SER A 29 18.78 7.07 1.34
CA SER A 29 18.87 8.19 0.42
C SER A 29 17.72 8.07 -0.56
N THR A 30 16.84 9.06 -0.65
CA THR A 30 15.83 9.19 -1.72
C THR A 30 16.47 9.26 -3.11
N ALA A 31 17.80 9.47 -3.19
CA ALA A 31 18.53 9.61 -4.44
C ALA A 31 18.54 8.35 -5.34
N ASP A 32 18.24 7.18 -4.79
CA ASP A 32 18.27 5.90 -5.55
C ASP A 32 16.88 5.41 -5.97
N ILE A 33 15.78 6.04 -5.50
CA ILE A 33 14.42 5.62 -5.82
C ILE A 33 13.98 6.29 -7.12
N GLN A 34 13.70 5.48 -8.14
CA GLN A 34 13.29 5.99 -9.45
C GLN A 34 11.78 6.24 -9.51
N PRO A 35 11.33 7.28 -10.26
CA PRO A 35 9.92 7.48 -10.56
C PRO A 35 9.30 6.25 -11.23
N GLN A 36 8.10 5.87 -10.80
CA GLN A 36 7.38 4.73 -11.35
C GLN A 36 6.03 5.13 -11.96
N ILE A 37 5.46 6.27 -11.51
CA ILE A 37 4.25 6.83 -12.11
C ILE A 37 4.54 8.08 -12.97
N GLY A 38 5.78 8.55 -12.99
CA GLY A 38 6.24 9.69 -13.79
C GLY A 38 6.27 11.02 -13.05
N GLY A 39 6.25 11.00 -11.72
CA GLY A 39 6.22 12.17 -10.86
C GLY A 39 7.51 12.41 -10.06
N SER A 40 7.38 13.15 -8.98
CA SER A 40 8.45 13.43 -8.01
C SER A 40 8.41 12.45 -6.86
N VAL A 41 9.52 11.75 -6.61
CA VAL A 41 9.66 10.75 -5.54
C VAL A 41 10.05 11.41 -4.23
N ALA A 42 9.43 10.96 -3.15
CA ALA A 42 9.76 11.35 -1.79
C ALA A 42 9.69 10.13 -0.84
N THR A 43 10.13 10.35 0.40
CA THR A 43 10.11 9.34 1.44
C THR A 43 9.45 9.91 2.68
N TYR A 44 8.44 9.22 3.19
CA TYR A 44 7.82 9.47 4.48
C TYR A 44 8.56 8.67 5.55
N ALA A 45 9.22 9.37 6.47
CA ALA A 45 9.89 8.76 7.62
C ALA A 45 8.84 8.38 8.67
N TRP A 46 8.59 7.09 8.83
CA TRP A 46 7.62 6.54 9.76
C TRP A 46 8.29 5.62 10.79
N GLN A 47 7.64 5.38 11.90
CA GLN A 47 8.13 4.48 12.94
C GLN A 47 7.05 3.47 13.35
N TRP A 48 7.45 2.20 13.40
CA TRP A 48 6.65 1.12 13.92
C TRP A 48 7.37 0.45 15.11
N HIS A 49 6.81 0.56 16.33
CA HIS A 49 7.42 0.01 17.54
C HIS A 49 8.93 0.32 17.65
N ASN A 50 9.32 1.59 17.50
CA ASN A 50 10.69 2.07 17.48
C ASN A 50 11.57 1.57 16.31
N GLN A 51 10.99 0.87 15.32
CA GLN A 51 11.68 0.52 14.08
C GLN A 51 11.46 1.63 13.03
N PRO A 52 12.50 2.26 12.53
CA PRO A 52 12.38 3.26 11.49
C PRO A 52 12.00 2.59 10.16
N ILE A 53 10.96 3.08 9.53
CA ILE A 53 10.47 2.63 8.22
C ILE A 53 10.41 3.83 7.29
N ALA A 54 11.11 3.76 6.17
CA ALA A 54 10.99 4.71 5.09
C ALA A 54 9.89 4.23 4.12
N VAL A 55 8.82 5.00 3.98
CA VAL A 55 7.73 4.73 3.06
C VAL A 55 7.95 5.57 1.80
N ALA A 56 8.27 4.93 0.69
CA ALA A 56 8.43 5.60 -0.59
C ALA A 56 7.06 6.01 -1.15
N TYR A 57 6.97 7.24 -1.65
CA TYR A 57 5.79 7.69 -2.37
C TYR A 57 6.18 8.62 -3.51
N GLU A 58 5.27 8.83 -4.43
CA GLU A 58 5.48 9.64 -5.61
C GLU A 58 4.27 10.54 -5.84
N THR A 59 4.53 11.79 -6.26
CA THR A 59 3.50 12.79 -6.53
C THR A 59 3.56 13.21 -7.99
N LEU A 60 2.41 13.18 -8.68
CA LEU A 60 2.26 13.54 -10.09
C LEU A 60 1.07 14.49 -10.27
N GLY A 61 1.22 15.52 -11.12
CA GLY A 61 0.15 16.46 -11.44
C GLY A 61 -0.09 17.50 -10.35
N GLU A 62 -1.13 18.33 -10.56
CA GLU A 62 -1.55 19.42 -9.67
C GLU A 62 -3.07 19.39 -9.53
N GLY A 63 -3.61 20.03 -8.49
CA GLY A 63 -5.05 20.11 -8.21
C GLY A 63 -5.44 19.42 -6.91
N SER A 64 -6.71 18.99 -6.82
CA SER A 64 -7.22 18.29 -5.63
C SER A 64 -6.49 16.97 -5.41
N PRO A 65 -6.05 16.67 -4.18
CA PRO A 65 -5.26 15.47 -3.92
C PRO A 65 -6.07 14.17 -4.05
N VAL A 66 -5.45 13.17 -4.68
CA VAL A 66 -5.95 11.80 -4.79
C VAL A 66 -4.86 10.84 -4.32
N LEU A 67 -5.18 9.96 -3.37
CA LEU A 67 -4.28 8.93 -2.89
C LEU A 67 -4.55 7.61 -3.61
N LEU A 68 -3.54 7.07 -4.29
CA LEU A 68 -3.57 5.76 -4.92
C LEU A 68 -2.85 4.75 -4.02
N LEU A 69 -3.56 3.67 -3.69
CA LEU A 69 -3.07 2.58 -2.87
C LEU A 69 -2.92 1.32 -3.72
N PRO A 70 -1.69 0.93 -4.11
CA PRO A 70 -1.43 -0.30 -4.84
C PRO A 70 -1.96 -1.52 -4.08
N ALA A 71 -2.28 -2.58 -4.82
CA ALA A 71 -2.64 -3.86 -4.21
C ALA A 71 -1.49 -4.41 -3.36
N LEU A 72 -1.79 -5.30 -2.42
CA LEU A 72 -0.78 -6.11 -1.78
C LEU A 72 -0.63 -7.42 -2.56
N SER A 73 0.56 -7.68 -3.06
CA SER A 73 0.91 -8.90 -3.80
C SER A 73 2.40 -9.17 -3.69
N THR A 74 2.86 -10.31 -4.22
CA THR A 74 4.30 -10.65 -4.19
C THR A 74 5.17 -9.63 -4.94
N VAL A 75 4.61 -8.95 -5.93
CA VAL A 75 5.31 -8.05 -6.86
C VAL A 75 4.75 -6.61 -6.80
N SER A 76 4.03 -6.28 -5.74
CA SER A 76 3.34 -5.00 -5.62
C SER A 76 4.32 -3.82 -5.49
N SER A 77 4.02 -2.76 -6.19
CA SER A 77 4.63 -1.44 -6.06
C SER A 77 3.71 -0.36 -6.64
N ARG A 78 4.03 0.90 -6.40
CA ARG A 78 3.30 2.04 -6.97
C ARG A 78 3.27 2.05 -8.51
N SER A 79 4.17 1.29 -9.18
CA SER A 79 4.14 1.13 -10.64
C SER A 79 2.83 0.57 -11.18
N GLU A 80 2.11 -0.22 -10.35
CA GLU A 80 0.79 -0.75 -10.71
C GLU A 80 -0.24 0.34 -10.97
N MET A 81 -0.02 1.53 -10.40
CA MET A 81 -0.91 2.67 -10.53
C MET A 81 -0.52 3.65 -11.64
N ALA A 82 0.51 3.34 -12.46
CA ALA A 82 1.12 4.32 -13.35
C ALA A 82 0.14 4.88 -14.41
N ASP A 83 -0.62 4.02 -15.09
CA ASP A 83 -1.57 4.48 -16.12
C ASP A 83 -2.76 5.21 -15.49
N LEU A 84 -3.26 4.70 -14.38
CA LEU A 84 -4.30 5.36 -13.60
C LEU A 84 -3.84 6.74 -13.10
N ALA A 85 -2.62 6.84 -12.58
CA ALA A 85 -2.05 8.09 -12.09
C ALA A 85 -1.92 9.12 -13.21
N ARG A 86 -1.38 8.72 -14.37
CA ARG A 86 -1.26 9.61 -15.55
C ARG A 86 -2.61 10.10 -16.04
N GLY A 87 -3.61 9.22 -16.07
CA GLY A 87 -4.96 9.59 -16.47
C GLY A 87 -5.60 10.62 -15.51
N LEU A 88 -5.43 10.46 -14.20
CA LEU A 88 -5.99 11.38 -13.20
C LEU A 88 -5.19 12.68 -13.06
N ALA A 89 -3.90 12.68 -13.38
CA ALA A 89 -3.01 13.84 -13.22
C ALA A 89 -3.40 15.05 -14.09
N SER A 90 -4.31 14.87 -15.05
CA SER A 90 -4.90 15.98 -15.82
C SER A 90 -5.76 16.93 -14.99
N ARG A 91 -6.28 16.50 -13.84
CA ARG A 91 -7.16 17.27 -12.94
C ARG A 91 -6.77 17.21 -11.47
N HIS A 92 -5.90 16.28 -11.10
CA HIS A 92 -5.59 15.97 -9.71
C HIS A 92 -4.09 15.99 -9.43
N GLN A 93 -3.75 16.33 -8.19
CA GLN A 93 -2.47 15.96 -7.62
C GLN A 93 -2.57 14.51 -7.14
N VAL A 94 -1.94 13.60 -7.88
CA VAL A 94 -1.98 12.18 -7.60
C VAL A 94 -0.81 11.79 -6.71
N ILE A 95 -1.07 11.15 -5.60
CA ILE A 95 -0.05 10.61 -4.70
C ILE A 95 -0.18 9.09 -4.68
N SER A 96 0.90 8.34 -4.93
CA SER A 96 0.92 6.89 -4.80
C SER A 96 2.07 6.46 -3.90
N LEU A 97 1.81 5.57 -2.93
CA LEU A 97 2.82 5.05 -2.02
C LEU A 97 3.16 3.59 -2.30
N ASP A 98 4.35 3.17 -1.88
CA ASP A 98 4.66 1.76 -1.69
C ASP A 98 4.41 1.38 -0.24
N TRP A 99 3.66 0.32 -0.01
CA TRP A 99 3.41 -0.19 1.33
C TRP A 99 4.71 -0.65 2.03
N PRO A 100 4.81 -0.56 3.37
CA PRO A 100 5.93 -1.16 4.11
C PRO A 100 6.13 -2.63 3.74
N GLY A 101 7.36 -3.00 3.38
CA GLY A 101 7.68 -4.35 2.91
C GLY A 101 7.46 -4.60 1.42
N PHE A 102 6.99 -3.60 0.67
CA PHE A 102 6.73 -3.67 -0.77
C PHE A 102 7.44 -2.54 -1.53
N GLY A 103 7.47 -2.62 -2.86
CA GLY A 103 8.03 -1.60 -3.75
C GLY A 103 9.43 -1.13 -3.34
N ASP A 104 9.60 0.17 -3.20
CA ASP A 104 10.83 0.83 -2.75
C ASP A 104 10.79 1.23 -1.26
N SER A 105 9.71 0.94 -0.55
CA SER A 105 9.63 1.13 0.89
C SER A 105 10.53 0.17 1.65
N SER A 106 10.90 0.54 2.89
CA SER A 106 11.72 -0.31 3.76
C SER A 106 11.17 -1.73 3.87
N ARG A 107 12.06 -2.71 3.67
CA ARG A 107 11.77 -4.14 3.74
C ARG A 107 12.52 -4.75 4.93
N LEU A 108 11.93 -4.66 6.09
CA LEU A 108 12.52 -5.22 7.31
C LEU A 108 12.00 -6.65 7.53
N PRO A 109 12.76 -7.54 8.20
CA PRO A 109 12.32 -8.89 8.54
C PRO A 109 11.31 -8.88 9.70
N LEU A 110 10.23 -8.11 9.57
CA LEU A 110 9.20 -7.92 10.60
C LEU A 110 8.15 -9.03 10.58
N ASP A 111 7.39 -9.10 11.65
CA ASP A 111 6.11 -9.80 11.70
C ASP A 111 5.01 -8.86 11.16
N TYR A 112 4.89 -8.84 9.83
CA TYR A 112 3.89 -8.03 9.17
C TYR A 112 2.47 -8.48 9.53
N ARG A 113 1.68 -7.55 10.08
CA ARG A 113 0.30 -7.73 10.55
C ARG A 113 -0.60 -6.61 10.03
N PRO A 114 -1.92 -6.79 10.00
CA PRO A 114 -2.86 -5.78 9.50
C PRO A 114 -2.72 -4.43 10.19
N ASP A 115 -2.42 -4.41 11.49
CA ASP A 115 -2.32 -3.15 12.24
C ASP A 115 -1.14 -2.30 11.81
N LEU A 116 -0.03 -2.91 11.34
CA LEU A 116 1.09 -2.16 10.76
C LEU A 116 0.63 -1.36 9.53
N PHE A 117 -0.09 -1.99 8.62
CA PHE A 117 -0.57 -1.34 7.38
C PHE A 117 -1.65 -0.29 7.67
N TYR A 118 -2.58 -0.62 8.56
CA TYR A 118 -3.61 0.31 8.99
C TYR A 118 -3.00 1.57 9.63
N GLN A 119 -2.07 1.40 10.57
CA GLN A 119 -1.44 2.52 11.26
C GLN A 119 -0.57 3.34 10.30
N CYS A 120 0.19 2.68 9.43
CA CYS A 120 0.99 3.36 8.41
C CYS A 120 0.11 4.24 7.51
N LEU A 121 -1.01 3.70 6.99
CA LEU A 121 -1.95 4.46 6.16
C LEU A 121 -2.56 5.63 6.94
N SER A 122 -3.01 5.39 8.17
CA SER A 122 -3.58 6.40 9.03
C SER A 122 -2.63 7.56 9.30
N ASP A 123 -1.38 7.25 9.66
CA ASP A 123 -0.37 8.27 9.99
C ASP A 123 0.11 9.00 8.73
N PHE A 124 0.25 8.29 7.61
CA PHE A 124 0.59 8.89 6.32
C PHE A 124 -0.48 9.92 5.91
N VAL A 125 -1.74 9.52 5.92
CA VAL A 125 -2.85 10.41 5.54
C VAL A 125 -2.91 11.63 6.46
N GLN A 126 -2.81 11.43 7.76
CA GLN A 126 -2.83 12.52 8.73
C GLN A 126 -1.64 13.49 8.58
N SER A 127 -0.48 12.99 8.14
CA SER A 127 0.73 13.81 7.96
C SER A 127 0.76 14.57 6.64
N GLN A 128 0.13 14.02 5.58
CA GLN A 128 0.22 14.57 4.23
C GLN A 128 -0.99 15.45 3.86
N PHE A 129 -2.13 15.28 4.51
CA PHE A 129 -3.36 15.93 4.12
C PHE A 129 -4.06 16.59 5.32
N SER A 130 -4.52 17.82 5.14
CA SER A 130 -5.31 18.59 6.14
C SER A 130 -6.82 18.49 5.93
N GLU A 131 -7.24 18.09 4.72
CA GLU A 131 -8.63 18.01 4.30
C GLU A 131 -8.98 16.59 3.82
N PRO A 132 -10.26 16.20 3.80
CA PRO A 132 -10.67 14.92 3.23
C PRO A 132 -10.27 14.80 1.76
N ILE A 133 -9.68 13.66 1.38
CA ILE A 133 -9.19 13.41 0.03
C ILE A 133 -9.94 12.26 -0.63
N MET A 134 -9.86 12.18 -1.96
CA MET A 134 -10.27 10.98 -2.68
C MET A 134 -9.21 9.89 -2.50
N VAL A 135 -9.66 8.65 -2.28
CA VAL A 135 -8.79 7.47 -2.26
C VAL A 135 -9.19 6.48 -3.36
N VAL A 136 -8.21 5.97 -4.09
CA VAL A 136 -8.37 4.84 -5.01
C VAL A 136 -7.53 3.68 -4.48
N ALA A 137 -8.16 2.59 -4.10
CA ALA A 137 -7.49 1.46 -3.47
C ALA A 137 -7.70 0.16 -4.26
N ALA A 138 -6.60 -0.54 -4.58
CA ALA A 138 -6.62 -1.77 -5.35
C ALA A 138 -6.53 -3.02 -4.47
N GLY A 139 -7.23 -4.09 -4.87
CA GLY A 139 -7.14 -5.40 -4.23
C GLY A 139 -7.28 -5.34 -2.71
N HIS A 140 -6.29 -5.83 -1.98
CA HIS A 140 -6.27 -5.88 -0.52
C HIS A 140 -6.18 -4.50 0.15
N ALA A 141 -5.61 -3.49 -0.53
CA ALA A 141 -5.56 -2.13 -0.02
C ALA A 141 -6.96 -1.54 0.20
N ALA A 142 -7.97 -2.02 -0.54
CA ALA A 142 -9.37 -1.65 -0.37
C ALA A 142 -9.87 -1.86 1.07
N GLY A 143 -9.50 -2.97 1.70
CA GLY A 143 -9.91 -3.26 3.07
C GLY A 143 -9.29 -2.31 4.11
N TYR A 144 -8.04 -1.91 3.91
CA TYR A 144 -7.41 -0.91 4.78
C TYR A 144 -8.02 0.48 4.60
N ALA A 145 -8.34 0.86 3.36
CA ALA A 145 -9.02 2.11 3.07
C ALA A 145 -10.44 2.14 3.67
N LEU A 146 -11.21 1.05 3.54
CA LEU A 146 -12.54 0.89 4.15
C LEU A 146 -12.46 0.97 5.68
N ARG A 147 -11.53 0.22 6.30
CA ARG A 147 -11.32 0.24 7.76
C ARG A 147 -11.00 1.64 8.26
N LEU A 148 -10.11 2.37 7.55
CA LEU A 148 -9.75 3.74 7.92
C LEU A 148 -10.94 4.68 7.82
N GLY A 149 -11.71 4.65 6.74
CA GLY A 149 -12.90 5.47 6.55
C GLY A 149 -13.98 5.19 7.61
N ALA A 150 -14.17 3.90 7.97
CA ALA A 150 -15.12 3.49 9.00
C ALA A 150 -14.71 3.95 10.42
N GLN A 151 -13.41 3.89 10.74
CA GLN A 151 -12.91 4.25 12.07
C GLN A 151 -12.58 5.74 12.22
N LYS A 152 -12.33 6.45 11.11
CA LYS A 152 -12.06 7.90 11.08
C LYS A 152 -12.99 8.58 10.06
N PRO A 153 -14.27 8.82 10.39
CA PRO A 153 -15.19 9.52 9.51
C PRO A 153 -14.63 10.88 9.09
N GLY A 154 -14.80 11.23 7.80
CA GLY A 154 -14.27 12.47 7.24
C GLY A 154 -12.83 12.42 6.75
N VAL A 155 -12.15 11.28 6.82
CA VAL A 155 -10.79 11.12 6.25
C VAL A 155 -10.83 11.06 4.72
N TRP A 156 -11.89 10.51 4.16
CA TRP A 156 -12.12 10.43 2.72
C TRP A 156 -13.23 11.38 2.28
N SER A 157 -13.06 12.01 1.12
CA SER A 157 -14.12 12.75 0.43
C SER A 157 -14.90 11.86 -0.52
N ARG A 158 -14.21 10.92 -1.16
CA ARG A 158 -14.72 9.91 -2.10
C ARG A 158 -13.85 8.67 -2.02
N MET A 159 -14.41 7.52 -2.39
CA MET A 159 -13.67 6.27 -2.41
C MET A 159 -13.93 5.49 -3.69
N VAL A 160 -12.86 4.98 -4.30
CA VAL A 160 -12.90 4.07 -5.45
C VAL A 160 -12.13 2.81 -5.09
N LEU A 161 -12.76 1.65 -5.23
CA LEU A 161 -12.15 0.36 -4.94
C LEU A 161 -12.02 -0.44 -6.24
N THR A 162 -10.80 -0.80 -6.64
CA THR A 162 -10.55 -1.52 -7.88
C THR A 162 -10.26 -2.99 -7.61
N SER A 163 -11.06 -3.88 -8.16
CA SER A 163 -11.02 -5.32 -7.88
C SER A 163 -10.78 -5.64 -6.40
N PRO A 164 -11.59 -5.08 -5.48
CA PRO A 164 -11.34 -5.17 -4.05
C PRO A 164 -11.38 -6.62 -3.56
N THR A 165 -10.40 -6.98 -2.75
CA THR A 165 -10.28 -8.28 -2.09
C THR A 165 -9.98 -8.08 -0.60
N TRP A 166 -10.35 -9.04 0.24
CA TRP A 166 -10.06 -8.98 1.68
C TRP A 166 -9.44 -10.26 2.23
N ARG A 167 -9.31 -11.31 1.40
CA ARG A 167 -8.66 -12.57 1.77
C ARG A 167 -7.48 -12.87 0.88
N GLY A 168 -6.36 -13.21 1.48
CA GLY A 168 -5.17 -13.66 0.77
C GLY A 168 -5.35 -14.99 0.06
N PRO A 169 -4.49 -15.34 -0.90
CA PRO A 169 -4.63 -16.50 -1.77
C PRO A 169 -4.94 -17.81 -1.03
N LEU A 170 -4.14 -18.20 -0.03
CA LEU A 170 -4.38 -19.44 0.71
C LEU A 170 -5.65 -19.39 1.56
N SER A 171 -6.04 -18.21 2.02
CA SER A 171 -7.31 -18.00 2.75
C SER A 171 -8.50 -18.19 1.82
N VAL A 172 -8.46 -17.65 0.59
CA VAL A 172 -9.51 -17.85 -0.43
C VAL A 172 -9.61 -19.32 -0.84
N MET A 173 -8.48 -20.03 -0.94
CA MET A 173 -8.45 -21.47 -1.25
C MET A 173 -8.95 -22.36 -0.10
N GLY A 174 -9.29 -21.79 1.05
CA GLY A 174 -9.80 -22.54 2.20
C GLY A 174 -8.74 -23.32 2.99
N ALA A 175 -7.44 -22.95 2.83
CA ALA A 175 -6.38 -23.59 3.60
C ALA A 175 -6.59 -23.37 5.10
N PRO A 176 -6.50 -24.43 5.95
CA PRO A 176 -6.62 -24.30 7.39
C PRO A 176 -5.61 -23.33 7.99
N GLN A 177 -5.99 -22.62 9.07
CA GLN A 177 -5.13 -21.61 9.71
C GLN A 177 -3.75 -22.18 10.08
N ALA A 178 -3.70 -23.36 10.70
CA ALA A 178 -2.44 -23.98 11.10
C ALA A 178 -1.51 -24.26 9.89
N MET A 179 -2.07 -24.63 8.73
CA MET A 179 -1.28 -24.79 7.49
C MET A 179 -0.74 -23.45 7.00
N ARG A 180 -1.57 -22.41 7.00
CA ARG A 180 -1.18 -21.05 6.58
C ARG A 180 -0.06 -20.50 7.46
N ASP A 181 -0.19 -20.67 8.80
CA ASP A 181 0.84 -20.28 9.76
C ASP A 181 2.13 -21.06 9.56
N GLY A 182 2.06 -22.37 9.31
CA GLY A 182 3.20 -23.21 9.01
C GLY A 182 3.93 -22.78 7.72
N VAL A 183 3.21 -22.49 6.65
CA VAL A 183 3.77 -21.96 5.40
C VAL A 183 4.47 -20.61 5.64
N ARG A 184 3.82 -19.72 6.39
CA ARG A 184 4.40 -18.42 6.71
C ARG A 184 5.72 -18.55 7.49
N GLU A 185 5.76 -19.34 8.54
CA GLU A 185 6.99 -19.53 9.32
C GLU A 185 8.08 -20.22 8.50
N LEU A 186 7.71 -21.14 7.62
CA LEU A 186 8.66 -21.79 6.72
C LEU A 186 9.30 -20.82 5.73
N VAL A 187 8.49 -19.91 5.13
CA VAL A 187 9.02 -18.87 4.22
C VAL A 187 9.87 -17.84 4.98
N ARG A 188 9.59 -17.60 6.27
CA ARG A 188 10.39 -16.69 7.11
C ARG A 188 11.69 -17.31 7.58
N SER A 189 11.80 -18.64 7.56
CA SER A 189 13.00 -19.34 8.04
C SER A 189 14.23 -19.05 7.16
N PRO A 190 15.43 -18.98 7.73
CA PRO A 190 16.67 -18.88 6.95
C PRO A 190 16.83 -20.09 6.02
N LEU A 191 17.48 -19.91 4.88
CA LEU A 191 17.79 -20.92 3.87
C LEU A 191 16.57 -21.54 3.18
N VAL A 192 15.69 -22.23 3.92
CA VAL A 192 14.49 -22.86 3.35
C VAL A 192 13.52 -21.80 2.82
N GLY A 193 13.35 -20.71 3.55
CA GLY A 193 12.48 -19.60 3.14
C GLY A 193 12.96 -18.93 1.86
N ASP A 194 14.26 -18.70 1.73
CA ASP A 194 14.83 -18.11 0.51
C ASP A 194 14.63 -19.04 -0.70
N ALA A 195 14.86 -20.34 -0.55
CA ALA A 195 14.66 -21.32 -1.62
C ALA A 195 13.18 -21.39 -2.06
N LEU A 196 12.25 -21.45 -1.10
CA LEU A 196 10.81 -21.48 -1.39
C LEU A 196 10.35 -20.17 -2.04
N TYR A 197 10.81 -19.03 -1.55
CA TYR A 197 10.47 -17.73 -2.13
C TYR A 197 11.01 -17.60 -3.55
N THR A 198 12.28 -17.99 -3.80
CA THR A 198 12.89 -17.99 -5.13
C THR A 198 12.11 -18.87 -6.11
N LEU A 199 11.66 -20.05 -5.68
CA LEU A 199 10.85 -20.93 -6.52
C LEU A 199 9.49 -20.29 -6.85
N ASN A 200 8.83 -19.70 -5.85
CA ASN A 200 7.51 -19.05 -6.00
C ASN A 200 7.57 -17.71 -6.75
N THR A 201 8.75 -17.15 -6.94
CA THR A 201 8.98 -15.91 -7.69
C THR A 201 9.76 -16.12 -8.97
N ALA A 202 10.00 -17.37 -9.37
CA ALA A 202 10.65 -17.68 -10.64
C ALA A 202 9.89 -17.03 -11.81
N PRO A 203 10.59 -16.45 -12.83
CA PRO A 203 9.93 -15.71 -13.90
C PRO A 203 8.81 -16.48 -14.62
N ALA A 204 8.98 -17.77 -14.83
CA ALA A 204 7.98 -18.63 -15.44
C ALA A 204 6.72 -18.75 -14.55
N PHE A 205 6.90 -18.88 -13.23
CA PHE A 205 5.79 -18.96 -12.28
C PHE A 205 5.06 -17.62 -12.17
N LEU A 206 5.79 -16.50 -12.09
CA LEU A 206 5.18 -15.16 -12.10
C LEU A 206 4.36 -14.95 -13.37
N ARG A 207 4.90 -15.28 -14.54
CA ARG A 207 4.17 -15.18 -15.81
C ARG A 207 2.90 -16.01 -15.80
N TRP A 208 2.97 -17.25 -15.34
CA TRP A 208 1.81 -18.13 -15.23
C TRP A 208 0.74 -17.56 -14.27
N MET A 209 1.15 -16.99 -13.12
CA MET A 209 0.25 -16.34 -12.16
C MET A 209 -0.46 -15.13 -12.78
N TYR A 210 0.27 -14.30 -13.53
CA TYR A 210 -0.30 -13.15 -14.23
C TYR A 210 -1.34 -13.58 -15.25
N GLN A 211 -1.02 -14.55 -16.12
CA GLN A 211 -1.94 -15.09 -17.12
C GLN A 211 -3.19 -15.73 -16.50
N ARG A 212 -3.04 -16.36 -15.35
CA ARG A 212 -4.13 -17.12 -14.73
C ARG A 212 -5.09 -16.25 -13.91
N HIS A 213 -4.60 -15.20 -13.26
CA HIS A 213 -5.36 -14.52 -12.21
C HIS A 213 -5.32 -13.00 -12.27
N VAL A 214 -4.32 -12.42 -12.93
CA VAL A 214 -4.07 -10.99 -12.80
C VAL A 214 -4.50 -10.22 -14.03
N PHE A 215 -4.04 -10.61 -15.22
CA PHE A 215 -4.32 -9.96 -16.50
C PHE A 215 -5.15 -10.86 -17.42
N VAL A 216 -5.87 -10.23 -18.33
CA VAL A 216 -6.64 -10.91 -19.39
C VAL A 216 -5.99 -10.78 -20.77
N ASP A 217 -5.13 -9.78 -20.96
CA ASP A 217 -4.36 -9.61 -22.19
C ASP A 217 -2.92 -10.07 -21.99
N GLU A 218 -2.60 -11.23 -22.58
CA GLU A 218 -1.24 -11.78 -22.52
C GLU A 218 -0.21 -10.90 -23.24
N GLY A 219 -0.63 -10.02 -24.16
CA GLY A 219 0.24 -9.10 -24.87
C GLY A 219 0.89 -8.06 -23.96
N THR A 220 0.27 -7.73 -22.83
CA THR A 220 0.84 -6.83 -21.82
C THR A 220 1.99 -7.46 -21.05
N LEU A 221 2.09 -8.79 -21.01
CA LEU A 221 3.16 -9.52 -20.31
C LEU A 221 4.46 -9.56 -21.13
N THR A 222 4.93 -8.38 -21.51
CA THR A 222 6.20 -8.24 -22.26
C THR A 222 7.40 -8.73 -21.43
N PRO A 223 8.54 -9.07 -22.08
CA PRO A 223 9.77 -9.40 -21.36
C PRO A 223 10.18 -8.31 -20.36
N ASP A 224 10.08 -7.03 -20.74
CA ASP A 224 10.45 -5.91 -19.88
C ASP A 224 9.52 -5.78 -18.67
N PHE A 225 8.19 -5.91 -18.87
CA PHE A 225 7.22 -5.94 -17.77
C PHE A 225 7.55 -7.06 -16.78
N MET A 226 7.77 -8.28 -17.28
CA MET A 226 8.10 -9.42 -16.42
C MET A 226 9.44 -9.25 -15.71
N ALA A 227 10.43 -8.64 -16.35
CA ALA A 227 11.72 -8.33 -15.74
C ALA A 227 11.57 -7.31 -14.60
N GLN A 228 10.75 -6.26 -14.77
CA GLN A 228 10.44 -5.30 -13.72
C GLN A 228 9.76 -5.98 -12.52
N LYS A 229 8.75 -6.81 -12.75
CA LYS A 229 8.07 -7.57 -11.67
C LYS A 229 9.03 -8.52 -10.97
N TYR A 230 9.88 -9.20 -11.70
CA TYR A 230 10.90 -10.06 -11.11
C TYR A 230 11.90 -9.29 -10.25
N ALA A 231 12.38 -8.13 -10.73
CA ALA A 231 13.32 -7.29 -9.99
C ALA A 231 12.80 -6.88 -8.59
N ILE A 232 11.49 -6.64 -8.45
CA ILE A 232 10.87 -6.35 -7.15
C ILE A 232 11.05 -7.51 -6.17
N THR A 233 10.98 -8.74 -6.65
CA THR A 233 11.12 -9.94 -5.81
C THR A 233 12.57 -10.22 -5.38
N GLN A 234 13.54 -9.61 -6.06
CA GLN A 234 14.98 -9.81 -5.78
C GLN A 234 15.53 -8.83 -4.74
N LYS A 235 14.70 -7.90 -4.25
CA LYS A 235 15.13 -6.96 -3.21
C LYS A 235 15.38 -7.67 -1.88
N GLU A 236 16.30 -7.14 -1.10
CA GLU A 236 16.60 -7.66 0.23
C GLU A 236 15.32 -7.76 1.08
N HIS A 237 15.16 -8.83 1.82
CA HIS A 237 14.00 -9.13 2.68
C HIS A 237 12.63 -9.14 1.95
N ALA A 238 12.61 -9.27 0.62
CA ALA A 238 11.38 -9.21 -0.17
C ALA A 238 10.34 -10.31 0.19
N ARG A 239 10.73 -11.39 0.86
CA ARG A 239 9.84 -12.52 1.17
C ARG A 239 8.87 -12.28 2.33
N TYR A 240 9.20 -11.39 3.29
CA TYR A 240 8.47 -11.32 4.57
C TYR A 240 7.05 -10.79 4.43
N ALA A 241 6.85 -9.63 3.84
CA ALA A 241 5.52 -9.06 3.64
C ALA A 241 4.67 -9.85 2.63
N PRO A 242 5.20 -10.28 1.45
CA PRO A 242 4.48 -11.17 0.55
C PRO A 242 4.07 -12.50 1.16
N ALA A 243 4.91 -13.14 2.00
CA ALA A 243 4.51 -14.38 2.69
C ALA A 243 3.31 -14.14 3.62
N ALA A 244 3.28 -13.01 4.33
CA ALA A 244 2.15 -12.65 5.17
C ALA A 244 0.89 -12.39 4.34
N PHE A 245 1.00 -11.78 3.15
CA PHE A 245 -0.12 -11.62 2.22
C PHE A 245 -0.63 -12.97 1.70
N VAL A 246 0.23 -13.80 1.15
CA VAL A 246 -0.16 -15.10 0.54
C VAL A 246 -0.86 -16.00 1.56
N THR A 247 -0.41 -15.99 2.81
CA THR A 247 -0.98 -16.81 3.90
C THR A 247 -2.23 -16.21 4.54
N GLY A 248 -2.70 -15.04 4.08
CA GLY A 248 -3.85 -14.34 4.65
C GLY A 248 -3.58 -13.72 6.03
N THR A 249 -2.30 -13.62 6.42
CA THR A 249 -1.94 -12.91 7.66
C THR A 249 -2.19 -11.41 7.56
N LEU A 250 -2.16 -10.86 6.32
CA LEU A 250 -2.49 -9.46 6.04
C LEU A 250 -3.95 -9.24 5.65
N ASP A 251 -4.83 -10.22 5.89
CA ASP A 251 -6.25 -10.01 5.64
C ASP A 251 -6.75 -8.84 6.52
N PRO A 252 -7.28 -7.76 5.92
CA PRO A 252 -7.63 -6.55 6.68
C PRO A 252 -8.82 -6.76 7.62
N ALA A 253 -9.68 -7.72 7.31
CA ALA A 253 -10.87 -8.10 8.06
C ALA A 253 -10.79 -9.57 8.52
N THR A 254 -11.42 -9.87 9.64
CA THR A 254 -11.51 -11.22 10.18
C THR A 254 -12.72 -12.01 9.64
N SER A 255 -13.69 -11.28 9.09
CA SER A 255 -14.90 -11.86 8.52
C SER A 255 -15.46 -10.99 7.39
N ARG A 256 -16.29 -11.63 6.55
CA ARG A 256 -17.04 -10.92 5.50
C ARG A 256 -17.97 -9.85 6.07
N GLU A 257 -18.60 -10.14 7.19
CA GLU A 257 -19.52 -9.21 7.84
C GLU A 257 -18.80 -7.95 8.34
N GLU A 258 -17.62 -8.12 8.91
CA GLU A 258 -16.76 -6.99 9.31
C GLU A 258 -16.37 -6.14 8.10
N TYR A 259 -15.90 -6.78 7.02
CA TYR A 259 -15.51 -6.11 5.78
C TYR A 259 -16.65 -5.30 5.15
N LEU A 260 -17.83 -5.92 4.99
CA LEU A 260 -19.01 -5.24 4.48
C LEU A 260 -19.57 -4.21 5.46
N GLY A 261 -19.39 -4.44 6.77
CA GLY A 261 -19.78 -3.51 7.83
C GLY A 261 -19.05 -2.17 7.71
N TRP A 262 -17.75 -2.20 7.41
CA TRP A 262 -17.00 -0.96 7.15
C TRP A 262 -17.56 -0.18 5.97
N ALA A 263 -17.87 -0.86 4.87
CA ALA A 263 -18.45 -0.19 3.70
C ALA A 263 -19.84 0.42 3.99
N ARG A 264 -20.69 -0.29 4.76
CA ARG A 264 -22.02 0.23 5.15
C ARG A 264 -21.94 1.45 6.06
N SER A 265 -20.86 1.60 6.83
CA SER A 265 -20.68 2.72 7.76
C SER A 265 -20.13 3.99 7.10
N LEU A 266 -19.71 3.91 5.83
CA LEU A 266 -19.22 5.07 5.11
C LEU A 266 -20.36 6.03 4.77
N SER A 267 -20.09 7.32 4.93
CA SER A 267 -21.00 8.41 4.54
C SER A 267 -20.54 9.13 3.26
N VAL A 268 -19.55 8.59 2.57
CA VAL A 268 -18.97 9.19 1.36
C VAL A 268 -19.35 8.38 0.13
N PRO A 269 -19.42 9.00 -1.06
CA PRO A 269 -19.65 8.31 -2.31
C PRO A 269 -18.60 7.20 -2.52
N LEU A 270 -19.06 6.01 -2.88
CA LEU A 270 -18.25 4.81 -3.08
C LEU A 270 -18.52 4.20 -4.45
N ILE A 271 -17.46 4.00 -5.22
CA ILE A 271 -17.48 3.18 -6.45
C ILE A 271 -16.71 1.89 -6.23
N VAL A 272 -17.25 0.80 -6.74
CA VAL A 272 -16.54 -0.47 -6.88
C VAL A 272 -16.32 -0.76 -8.36
N VAL A 273 -15.06 -0.85 -8.77
CA VAL A 273 -14.66 -1.27 -10.12
C VAL A 273 -14.41 -2.78 -10.08
N ILE A 274 -15.19 -3.53 -10.86
CA ILE A 274 -15.11 -4.99 -10.96
C ILE A 274 -14.42 -5.38 -12.26
N GLY A 275 -13.31 -6.12 -12.17
CA GLY A 275 -12.74 -6.85 -13.28
C GLY A 275 -13.64 -8.01 -13.67
N GLN A 276 -14.23 -7.96 -14.89
CA GLN A 276 -15.27 -8.91 -15.32
C GLN A 276 -14.78 -10.36 -15.38
N GLN A 277 -13.47 -10.56 -15.62
CA GLN A 277 -12.81 -11.87 -15.70
C GLN A 277 -12.08 -12.28 -14.40
N SER A 278 -12.34 -11.58 -13.29
CA SER A 278 -11.81 -11.97 -11.98
C SER A 278 -12.27 -13.39 -11.61
N PRO A 279 -11.45 -14.14 -10.86
CA PRO A 279 -11.84 -15.46 -10.36
C PRO A 279 -13.15 -15.41 -9.59
N ASP A 280 -14.01 -16.44 -9.75
CA ASP A 280 -15.38 -16.46 -9.25
C ASP A 280 -15.49 -16.14 -7.76
N ALA A 281 -14.60 -16.72 -6.93
CA ALA A 281 -14.60 -16.48 -5.48
C ALA A 281 -14.33 -14.99 -5.14
N SER A 282 -13.38 -14.35 -5.82
CA SER A 282 -13.09 -12.92 -5.62
C SER A 282 -14.21 -12.05 -6.18
N LYS A 283 -14.74 -12.41 -7.35
CA LYS A 283 -15.85 -11.70 -8.00
C LYS A 283 -17.11 -11.72 -7.13
N ALA A 284 -17.42 -12.83 -6.50
CA ALA A 284 -18.56 -12.93 -5.59
C ALA A 284 -18.45 -11.98 -4.38
N GLU A 285 -17.24 -11.75 -3.87
CA GLU A 285 -17.01 -10.76 -2.81
C GLU A 285 -17.17 -9.32 -3.31
N MET A 286 -16.67 -9.02 -4.52
CA MET A 286 -16.85 -7.71 -5.16
C MET A 286 -18.33 -7.41 -5.42
N GLU A 287 -19.08 -8.38 -5.95
CA GLU A 287 -20.54 -8.27 -6.16
C GLU A 287 -21.31 -8.05 -4.85
N SER A 288 -20.87 -8.70 -3.76
CA SER A 288 -21.49 -8.50 -2.45
C SER A 288 -21.27 -7.10 -1.90
N LEU A 289 -20.10 -6.52 -2.15
CA LEU A 289 -19.79 -5.13 -1.82
C LEU A 289 -20.61 -4.16 -2.67
N SER A 290 -20.69 -4.44 -3.98
CA SER A 290 -21.46 -3.63 -4.95
C SER A 290 -22.97 -3.68 -4.74
N ALA A 291 -23.47 -4.72 -4.08
CA ALA A 291 -24.90 -4.84 -3.75
C ALA A 291 -25.33 -3.99 -2.54
N LEU A 292 -24.41 -3.34 -1.85
CA LEU A 292 -24.74 -2.44 -0.74
C LEU A 292 -25.41 -1.16 -1.26
N SER A 293 -26.36 -0.65 -0.49
CA SER A 293 -27.06 0.60 -0.82
C SER A 293 -26.09 1.76 -0.89
N GLY A 294 -26.19 2.58 -1.93
CA GLY A 294 -25.33 3.76 -2.13
C GLY A 294 -23.96 3.45 -2.76
N VAL A 295 -23.69 2.20 -3.10
CA VAL A 295 -22.48 1.81 -3.82
C VAL A 295 -22.72 1.82 -5.33
N GLU A 296 -21.95 2.59 -6.05
CA GLU A 296 -21.94 2.57 -7.51
C GLU A 296 -20.99 1.50 -8.03
N THR A 297 -21.29 0.94 -9.20
CA THR A 297 -20.52 -0.16 -9.77
C THR A 297 -20.10 0.14 -11.19
N VAL A 298 -18.83 0.01 -11.47
CA VAL A 298 -18.24 0.06 -12.81
C VAL A 298 -17.69 -1.32 -13.16
N ARG A 299 -18.03 -1.86 -14.32
CA ARG A 299 -17.52 -3.14 -14.79
C ARG A 299 -16.62 -2.93 -15.98
N ILE A 300 -15.36 -3.34 -15.82
CA ILE A 300 -14.32 -3.19 -16.85
C ILE A 300 -13.80 -4.58 -17.25
N ARG A 301 -13.47 -4.75 -18.52
CA ARG A 301 -12.74 -5.94 -18.97
C ARG A 301 -11.41 -6.00 -18.23
N GLY A 302 -11.12 -7.10 -17.57
CA GLY A 302 -9.92 -7.27 -16.76
C GLY A 302 -10.13 -8.27 -15.64
N SER A 303 -9.08 -8.58 -14.89
CA SER A 303 -9.11 -9.51 -13.78
C SER A 303 -8.70 -8.80 -12.47
N LEU A 304 -8.00 -9.48 -11.57
CA LEU A 304 -7.58 -8.90 -10.29
C LEU A 304 -6.61 -7.72 -10.45
N GLY A 305 -5.84 -7.68 -11.53
CA GLY A 305 -4.92 -6.59 -11.87
C GLY A 305 -5.53 -5.49 -12.74
N VAL A 306 -6.86 -5.33 -12.77
CA VAL A 306 -7.54 -4.35 -13.63
C VAL A 306 -7.01 -2.92 -13.45
N HIS A 307 -6.55 -2.55 -12.26
CA HIS A 307 -5.97 -1.23 -11.97
C HIS A 307 -4.64 -0.99 -12.69
N GLU A 308 -3.88 -2.04 -12.96
CA GLU A 308 -2.62 -1.99 -13.70
C GLU A 308 -2.85 -2.18 -15.21
N GLU A 309 -3.70 -3.14 -15.59
CA GLU A 309 -3.95 -3.49 -16.99
C GLU A 309 -4.83 -2.45 -17.72
N MET A 310 -5.82 -1.88 -17.03
CA MET A 310 -6.83 -0.95 -17.57
C MET A 310 -6.86 0.38 -16.82
N GLY A 311 -5.72 0.85 -16.35
CA GLY A 311 -5.61 2.07 -15.53
C GLY A 311 -6.19 3.31 -16.18
N ASN A 312 -6.00 3.48 -17.51
CA ASN A 312 -6.56 4.59 -18.27
C ASN A 312 -8.10 4.56 -18.34
N ASP A 313 -8.70 3.37 -18.50
CA ASP A 313 -10.16 3.22 -18.53
C ASP A 313 -10.77 3.53 -17.17
N ILE A 314 -10.09 3.12 -16.10
CA ILE A 314 -10.51 3.43 -14.72
C ILE A 314 -10.40 4.94 -14.46
N ALA A 315 -9.32 5.59 -14.89
CA ALA A 315 -9.17 7.04 -14.76
C ALA A 315 -10.31 7.77 -15.48
N ALA A 316 -10.62 7.39 -16.72
CA ALA A 316 -11.72 7.97 -17.47
C ALA A 316 -13.08 7.76 -16.78
N ALA A 317 -13.31 6.58 -16.20
CA ALA A 317 -14.53 6.29 -15.44
C ALA A 317 -14.65 7.15 -14.18
N ILE A 318 -13.53 7.35 -13.43
CA ILE A 318 -13.48 8.21 -12.25
C ILE A 318 -13.79 9.66 -12.62
N LEU A 319 -13.12 10.22 -13.63
CA LEU A 319 -13.31 11.60 -14.05
C LEU A 319 -14.77 11.86 -14.53
N LYS A 320 -15.34 10.91 -15.27
CA LYS A 320 -16.75 10.97 -15.69
C LYS A 320 -17.70 10.93 -14.47
N TRP A 321 -17.40 10.11 -13.48
CA TRP A 321 -18.19 10.03 -12.25
C TRP A 321 -18.14 11.31 -11.44
N GLU A 322 -16.97 11.93 -11.36
CA GLU A 322 -16.81 13.23 -10.70
C GLU A 322 -17.66 14.31 -11.37
N ASP A 323 -17.63 14.37 -12.72
CA ASP A 323 -18.41 15.35 -13.49
C ASP A 323 -19.92 15.18 -13.23
N ALA A 324 -20.40 13.93 -13.08
CA ALA A 324 -21.79 13.63 -12.80
C ALA A 324 -22.24 13.97 -11.36
N ASN A 325 -21.29 14.07 -10.42
CA ASN A 325 -21.54 14.30 -8.99
C ASN A 325 -21.03 15.67 -8.48
N GLN A 326 -20.73 16.60 -9.39
CA GLN A 326 -20.37 18.00 -9.06
C GLN A 326 -21.60 18.94 -9.00
N SER A 327 -22.81 18.42 -9.20
CA SER A 327 -24.07 19.18 -9.23
C SER A 327 -24.70 19.35 -7.87
#